data_40aa203ca777dda1ed051f3fe7a8bff5
#
_entry.id   40aa203ca777dda1ed051f3fe7a8bff5
#
_cell.length_a   1.000
_cell.length_b   1.000
_cell.length_c   1.000
_cell.angle_alpha   90.00
_cell.angle_beta   90.00
_cell.angle_gamma   90.00
#
_symmetry.space_group_name_H-M   'P 1'
#
loop_
_entity.id
_entity.type
_entity.pdbx_description
1 polymer ?
#
loop_
_entity_poly.entity_id
_entity_poly.type
_entity_poly.pdbx_seq_one_letter_code
_entity_poly.pdbx_strand_id
1 'polypeptide(L)'
;MQKQQLRLSFDTLYFIIEEYGKNGLIDQAVEVFNKSIYLGCKQTVSVYNSLLFALCEVKIFHKAYALIRRMIRKGYLESTKKMVRRMTKEGFVPDIATFNSLVETICKTEEIDFCIDMYHSVCKLGLCPDINTYKILILAASKVDRTDEVFRLLNNSIEQGYKPFPSFYAHIIKGLCKKGQFDDAFSFFGEMKIKGHAPNRLVYTMLITMCGHAGRFVEAANYLVEMTELGLAPISRCFDIVTDGLKNCGKHDLAKRIEQFEVSLRRV
;
A
#
# COMPACT_ATOMS: atom_id res chain seq x y z
N MET A 1 1.62 50.39 26.11
CA MET A 1 0.59 50.01 25.15
C MET A 1 0.66 48.50 24.88
N GLN A 2 -0.21 47.74 25.56
CA GLN A 2 -0.37 46.31 25.30
C GLN A 2 -0.97 46.16 23.89
N LYS A 3 -0.23 45.55 22.95
CA LYS A 3 -0.79 45.11 21.69
C LYS A 3 -1.85 44.05 22.00
N GLN A 4 -3.11 44.41 21.95
CA GLN A 4 -4.20 43.43 21.87
C GLN A 4 -3.93 42.56 20.66
N GLN A 5 -3.43 41.35 20.89
CA GLN A 5 -3.38 40.33 19.86
C GLN A 5 -4.84 39.97 19.54
N LEU A 6 -5.36 40.53 18.46
CA LEU A 6 -6.62 40.11 17.85
C LEU A 6 -6.48 38.62 17.51
N ARG A 7 -7.00 37.74 18.38
CA ARG A 7 -7.10 36.32 18.08
C ARG A 7 -8.26 36.13 17.11
N LEU A 8 -7.96 35.76 15.90
CA LEU A 8 -8.96 35.41 14.91
C LEU A 8 -9.74 34.18 15.41
N SER A 9 -11.08 34.31 15.58
CA SER A 9 -11.91 33.14 15.94
C SER A 9 -12.04 32.20 14.75
N PHE A 10 -12.33 30.92 15.03
CA PHE A 10 -12.53 29.94 13.94
C PHE A 10 -13.79 30.26 13.11
N ASP A 11 -14.83 30.85 13.72
CA ASP A 11 -16.05 31.29 13.02
C ASP A 11 -15.74 32.42 12.05
N THR A 12 -14.95 33.40 12.49
CA THR A 12 -14.50 34.48 11.63
C THR A 12 -13.65 33.96 10.45
N LEU A 13 -12.75 33.01 10.72
CA LEU A 13 -11.93 32.39 9.68
C LEU A 13 -12.80 31.63 8.67
N TYR A 14 -13.77 30.86 9.16
CA TYR A 14 -14.73 30.16 8.32
C TYR A 14 -15.48 31.12 7.40
N PHE A 15 -16.01 32.20 7.96
CA PHE A 15 -16.77 33.20 7.22
C PHE A 15 -15.94 33.91 6.14
N ILE A 16 -14.71 34.29 6.47
CA ILE A 16 -13.79 34.91 5.51
C ILE A 16 -13.48 33.96 4.33
N ILE A 17 -13.20 32.70 4.63
CA ILE A 17 -12.89 31.74 3.58
C ILE A 17 -14.12 31.45 2.70
N GLU A 18 -15.30 31.34 3.31
CA GLU A 18 -16.54 31.14 2.58
C GLU A 18 -16.85 32.34 1.66
N GLU A 19 -16.71 33.58 2.14
CA GLU A 19 -16.94 34.77 1.33
C GLU A 19 -15.91 34.93 0.21
N TYR A 20 -14.64 34.66 0.47
CA TYR A 20 -13.64 34.64 -0.59
C TYR A 20 -13.94 33.56 -1.63
N GLY A 21 -14.40 32.39 -1.19
CA GLY A 21 -14.80 31.29 -2.07
C GLY A 21 -15.96 31.68 -2.99
N LYS A 22 -17.04 32.26 -2.44
CA LYS A 22 -18.21 32.73 -3.19
C LYS A 22 -17.87 33.82 -4.23
N ASN A 23 -16.89 34.63 -3.92
CA ASN A 23 -16.44 35.73 -4.82
C ASN A 23 -15.30 35.31 -5.77
N GLY A 24 -14.94 34.03 -5.82
CA GLY A 24 -13.86 33.51 -6.68
C GLY A 24 -12.45 33.95 -6.28
N LEU A 25 -12.27 34.54 -5.11
CA LEU A 25 -11.00 35.05 -4.59
C LEU A 25 -10.20 33.92 -3.88
N ILE A 26 -9.92 32.85 -4.62
CA ILE A 26 -9.40 31.61 -4.06
C ILE A 26 -7.98 31.74 -3.51
N ASP A 27 -7.13 32.51 -4.15
CA ASP A 27 -5.76 32.71 -3.68
C ASP A 27 -5.74 33.43 -2.32
N GLN A 28 -6.64 34.41 -2.14
CA GLN A 28 -6.83 35.08 -0.85
C GLN A 28 -7.39 34.14 0.21
N ALA A 29 -8.35 33.27 -0.16
CA ALA A 29 -8.87 32.25 0.76
C ALA A 29 -7.76 31.29 1.23
N VAL A 30 -6.92 30.82 0.31
CA VAL A 30 -5.77 29.94 0.62
C VAL A 30 -4.74 30.68 1.48
N GLU A 31 -4.44 31.94 1.17
CA GLU A 31 -3.50 32.75 1.93
C GLU A 31 -3.96 32.95 3.38
N VAL A 32 -5.21 33.36 3.58
CA VAL A 32 -5.81 33.56 4.92
C VAL A 32 -5.83 32.24 5.68
N PHE A 33 -6.22 31.15 5.03
CA PHE A 33 -6.19 29.82 5.63
C PHE A 33 -4.79 29.43 6.12
N ASN A 34 -3.75 29.66 5.31
CA ASN A 34 -2.39 29.35 5.70
C ASN A 34 -1.86 30.26 6.82
N LYS A 35 -2.15 31.56 6.75
CA LYS A 35 -1.77 32.55 7.78
C LYS A 35 -2.49 32.34 9.12
N SER A 36 -3.68 31.73 9.12
CA SER A 36 -4.47 31.49 10.34
C SER A 36 -3.72 30.74 11.42
N ILE A 37 -2.79 29.84 11.05
CA ILE A 37 -1.94 29.10 12.00
C ILE A 37 -1.04 30.06 12.79
N TYR A 38 -0.43 31.01 12.11
CA TYR A 38 0.46 32.01 12.72
C TYR A 38 -0.32 33.01 13.62
N LEU A 39 -1.62 33.17 13.32
CA LEU A 39 -2.53 33.99 14.13
C LEU A 39 -3.14 33.22 15.31
N GLY A 40 -2.68 31.98 15.55
CA GLY A 40 -3.17 31.13 16.63
C GLY A 40 -4.59 30.64 16.45
N CYS A 41 -5.16 30.74 15.24
CA CYS A 41 -6.51 30.29 14.94
C CYS A 41 -6.53 28.78 14.69
N LYS A 42 -7.44 28.08 15.37
CA LYS A 42 -7.62 26.64 15.19
C LYS A 42 -8.33 26.36 13.85
N GLN A 43 -7.65 25.62 12.98
CA GLN A 43 -8.24 25.17 11.73
C GLN A 43 -9.13 23.94 12.00
N THR A 44 -10.43 24.16 12.08
CA THR A 44 -11.45 23.11 12.29
C THR A 44 -11.79 22.39 10.97
N VAL A 45 -12.48 21.27 11.07
CA VAL A 45 -12.99 20.52 9.91
C VAL A 45 -13.86 21.41 9.02
N SER A 46 -14.69 22.28 9.60
CA SER A 46 -15.56 23.19 8.86
C SER A 46 -14.76 24.16 7.99
N VAL A 47 -13.68 24.71 8.53
CA VAL A 47 -12.78 25.63 7.80
C VAL A 47 -12.10 24.89 6.64
N TYR A 48 -11.65 23.65 6.85
CA TYR A 48 -11.10 22.81 5.79
C TYR A 48 -12.12 22.54 4.69
N ASN A 49 -13.35 22.16 5.07
CA ASN A 49 -14.42 21.85 4.13
C ASN A 49 -14.82 23.07 3.28
N SER A 50 -14.90 24.27 3.90
CA SER A 50 -15.23 25.50 3.20
C SER A 50 -14.18 25.84 2.12
N LEU A 51 -12.89 25.77 2.48
CA LEU A 51 -11.82 26.00 1.51
C LEU A 51 -11.79 24.92 0.42
N LEU A 52 -12.01 23.66 0.79
CA LEU A 52 -12.03 22.55 -0.15
C LEU A 52 -13.17 22.70 -1.14
N PHE A 53 -14.36 23.10 -0.66
CA PHE A 53 -15.50 23.37 -1.51
C PHE A 53 -15.20 24.49 -2.51
N ALA A 54 -14.67 25.62 -2.04
CA ALA A 54 -14.28 26.74 -2.92
C ALA A 54 -13.25 26.34 -3.99
N LEU A 55 -12.25 25.52 -3.63
CA LEU A 55 -11.27 25.00 -4.58
C LEU A 55 -11.89 24.08 -5.64
N CYS A 56 -12.90 23.28 -5.27
CA CYS A 56 -13.60 22.41 -6.20
C CYS A 56 -14.48 23.21 -7.17
N GLU A 57 -15.19 24.24 -6.71
CA GLU A 57 -16.03 25.10 -7.56
C GLU A 57 -15.22 25.76 -8.70
N VAL A 58 -14.01 26.20 -8.40
CA VAL A 58 -13.12 26.80 -9.41
C VAL A 58 -12.19 25.80 -10.09
N LYS A 59 -12.39 24.50 -9.86
CA LYS A 59 -11.65 23.37 -10.47
C LYS A 59 -10.13 23.38 -10.22
N ILE A 60 -9.66 23.93 -9.10
CA ILE A 60 -8.24 23.91 -8.71
C ILE A 60 -7.92 22.64 -7.93
N PHE A 61 -8.02 21.50 -8.60
CA PHE A 61 -7.99 20.17 -7.96
C PHE A 61 -6.66 19.82 -7.30
N HIS A 62 -5.52 20.26 -7.84
CA HIS A 62 -4.22 20.00 -7.23
C HIS A 62 -4.11 20.61 -5.81
N LYS A 63 -4.63 21.82 -5.59
CA LYS A 63 -4.71 22.45 -4.26
C LYS A 63 -5.74 21.73 -3.37
N ALA A 64 -6.87 21.30 -3.93
CA ALA A 64 -7.89 20.54 -3.22
C ALA A 64 -7.34 19.21 -2.69
N TYR A 65 -6.65 18.42 -3.50
CA TYR A 65 -6.04 17.18 -3.07
C TYR A 65 -4.88 17.38 -2.08
N ALA A 66 -4.11 18.46 -2.20
CA ALA A 66 -3.10 18.83 -1.20
C ALA A 66 -3.76 19.13 0.16
N LEU A 67 -4.91 19.79 0.17
CA LEU A 67 -5.70 20.07 1.37
C LEU A 67 -6.27 18.77 1.98
N ILE A 68 -6.80 17.87 1.16
CA ILE A 68 -7.28 16.54 1.57
C ILE A 68 -6.18 15.77 2.28
N ARG A 69 -4.96 15.69 1.74
CA ARG A 69 -3.83 15.03 2.41
C ARG A 69 -3.51 15.65 3.77
N ARG A 70 -3.66 16.98 3.90
CA ARG A 70 -3.48 17.67 5.18
C ARG A 70 -4.58 17.32 6.17
N MET A 71 -5.83 17.19 5.72
CA MET A 71 -6.98 16.76 6.55
C MET A 71 -6.76 15.35 7.10
N ILE A 72 -6.32 14.40 6.26
CA ILE A 72 -6.03 13.02 6.68
C ILE A 72 -4.95 13.02 7.77
N ARG A 73 -3.85 13.74 7.58
CA ARG A 73 -2.78 13.84 8.58
C ARG A 73 -3.22 14.46 9.90
N LYS A 74 -4.28 15.25 9.88
CA LYS A 74 -4.91 15.84 11.09
C LYS A 74 -5.96 14.93 11.73
N GLY A 75 -6.21 13.74 11.17
CA GLY A 75 -7.19 12.80 11.68
C GLY A 75 -8.64 13.09 11.26
N TYR A 76 -8.87 13.97 10.28
CA TYR A 76 -10.21 14.29 9.78
C TYR A 76 -10.66 13.30 8.69
N LEU A 77 -10.45 12.02 8.93
CA LEU A 77 -10.59 10.96 7.92
C LEU A 77 -12.01 10.85 7.37
N GLU A 78 -13.03 10.80 8.23
CA GLU A 78 -14.42 10.64 7.79
C GLU A 78 -14.92 11.83 6.94
N SER A 79 -14.58 13.04 7.34
CA SER A 79 -14.89 14.22 6.52
C SER A 79 -14.18 14.19 5.18
N THR A 80 -12.95 13.72 5.18
CA THR A 80 -12.15 13.56 3.96
C THR A 80 -12.77 12.52 3.02
N LYS A 81 -13.16 11.36 3.52
CA LYS A 81 -13.83 10.31 2.72
C LYS A 81 -15.11 10.85 2.07
N LYS A 82 -15.93 11.56 2.85
CA LYS A 82 -17.18 12.16 2.34
C LYS A 82 -16.90 13.15 1.20
N MET A 83 -15.87 13.98 1.36
CA MET A 83 -15.52 14.98 0.34
C MET A 83 -14.91 14.35 -0.91
N VAL A 84 -14.02 13.37 -0.77
CA VAL A 84 -13.46 12.64 -1.92
C VAL A 84 -14.56 11.94 -2.71
N ARG A 85 -15.50 11.25 -2.04
CA ARG A 85 -16.66 10.62 -2.70
C ARG A 85 -17.48 11.64 -3.48
N ARG A 86 -17.71 12.82 -2.89
CA ARG A 86 -18.44 13.91 -3.58
C ARG A 86 -17.69 14.37 -4.82
N MET A 87 -16.40 14.68 -4.71
CA MET A 87 -15.56 15.10 -5.83
C MET A 87 -15.58 14.07 -6.96
N THR A 88 -15.40 12.79 -6.64
CA THR A 88 -15.44 11.71 -7.63
C THR A 88 -16.82 11.59 -8.29
N LYS A 89 -17.92 11.73 -7.51
CA LYS A 89 -19.28 11.70 -8.04
C LYS A 89 -19.58 12.88 -9.00
N GLU A 90 -18.97 14.02 -8.74
CA GLU A 90 -19.06 15.21 -9.61
C GLU A 90 -18.08 15.13 -10.82
N GLY A 91 -17.39 13.99 -11.01
CA GLY A 91 -16.50 13.75 -12.15
C GLY A 91 -15.10 14.33 -11.98
N PHE A 92 -14.70 14.71 -10.79
CA PHE A 92 -13.38 15.26 -10.53
C PHE A 92 -12.34 14.15 -10.37
N VAL A 93 -11.50 13.98 -11.41
CA VAL A 93 -10.44 12.99 -11.45
C VAL A 93 -9.09 13.64 -11.15
N PRO A 94 -8.31 13.13 -10.17
CA PRO A 94 -6.94 13.60 -9.95
C PRO A 94 -6.03 13.14 -11.09
N ASP A 95 -4.87 13.79 -11.26
CA ASP A 95 -3.78 13.18 -12.00
C ASP A 95 -3.23 11.96 -11.23
N ILE A 96 -2.52 11.07 -11.94
CA ILE A 96 -2.05 9.80 -11.37
C ILE A 96 -1.10 9.99 -10.19
N ALA A 97 -0.22 11.00 -10.21
CA ALA A 97 0.72 11.27 -9.14
C ALA A 97 -0.02 11.74 -7.87
N THR A 98 -1.01 12.61 -8.03
CA THR A 98 -1.88 13.06 -6.94
C THR A 98 -2.70 11.92 -6.38
N PHE A 99 -3.27 11.06 -7.24
CA PHE A 99 -4.01 9.87 -6.83
C PHE A 99 -3.14 8.93 -6.00
N ASN A 100 -1.96 8.55 -6.50
CA ASN A 100 -1.03 7.67 -5.80
C ASN A 100 -0.64 8.22 -4.42
N SER A 101 -0.33 9.51 -4.35
CA SER A 101 0.01 10.17 -3.08
C SER A 101 -1.15 10.21 -2.08
N LEU A 102 -2.40 10.33 -2.57
CA LEU A 102 -3.60 10.30 -1.74
C LEU A 102 -3.85 8.89 -1.20
N VAL A 103 -3.84 7.88 -2.08
CA VAL A 103 -4.00 6.46 -1.71
C VAL A 103 -2.94 6.04 -0.71
N GLU A 104 -1.66 6.37 -0.94
CA GLU A 104 -0.58 6.07 0.00
C GLU A 104 -0.82 6.68 1.39
N THR A 105 -1.36 7.90 1.43
CA THR A 105 -1.66 8.58 2.69
C THR A 105 -2.83 7.91 3.43
N ILE A 106 -3.89 7.52 2.70
CA ILE A 106 -5.07 6.85 3.28
C ILE A 106 -4.72 5.41 3.71
N CYS A 107 -3.92 4.69 2.92
CA CYS A 107 -3.48 3.32 3.29
C CYS A 107 -2.69 3.26 4.60
N LYS A 108 -2.09 4.35 5.05
CA LYS A 108 -1.45 4.44 6.37
C LYS A 108 -2.45 4.44 7.53
N THR A 109 -3.72 4.67 7.27
CA THR A 109 -4.82 4.63 8.26
C THR A 109 -5.59 3.30 8.22
N GLU A 110 -5.07 2.29 7.51
CA GLU A 110 -5.66 0.96 7.33
C GLU A 110 -7.04 0.93 6.63
N GLU A 111 -7.41 2.04 5.99
CA GLU A 111 -8.69 2.21 5.29
C GLU A 111 -8.63 1.70 3.84
N ILE A 112 -8.24 0.45 3.68
CA ILE A 112 -8.03 -0.14 2.36
C ILE A 112 -9.30 -0.22 1.51
N ASP A 113 -10.45 -0.51 2.11
CA ASP A 113 -11.71 -0.61 1.39
C ASP A 113 -12.08 0.72 0.72
N PHE A 114 -11.87 1.82 1.43
CA PHE A 114 -12.07 3.15 0.84
C PHE A 114 -11.09 3.43 -0.32
N CYS A 115 -9.83 3.00 -0.19
CA CYS A 115 -8.85 3.15 -1.26
C CYS A 115 -9.25 2.36 -2.52
N ILE A 116 -9.77 1.15 -2.34
CA ILE A 116 -10.23 0.29 -3.43
C ILE A 116 -11.49 0.88 -4.10
N ASP A 117 -12.47 1.33 -3.32
CA ASP A 117 -13.66 2.02 -3.84
C ASP A 117 -13.28 3.25 -4.65
N MET A 118 -12.34 4.05 -4.14
CA MET A 118 -11.83 5.23 -4.83
C MET A 118 -11.09 4.85 -6.12
N TYR A 119 -10.24 3.81 -6.09
CA TYR A 119 -9.57 3.28 -7.27
C TYR A 119 -10.56 2.89 -8.36
N HIS A 120 -11.58 2.09 -8.04
CA HIS A 120 -12.61 1.70 -9.01
C HIS A 120 -13.40 2.90 -9.55
N SER A 121 -13.68 3.87 -8.69
CA SER A 121 -14.43 5.07 -9.09
C SER A 121 -13.65 5.95 -10.06
N VAL A 122 -12.36 6.19 -9.80
CA VAL A 122 -11.54 7.04 -10.69
C VAL A 122 -11.16 6.32 -11.99
N CYS A 123 -11.00 4.99 -11.98
CA CYS A 123 -10.81 4.21 -13.20
C CYS A 123 -12.04 4.30 -14.13
N LYS A 124 -13.26 4.24 -13.58
CA LYS A 124 -14.50 4.45 -14.34
C LYS A 124 -14.60 5.84 -14.98
N LEU A 125 -13.94 6.82 -14.40
CA LEU A 125 -13.86 8.21 -14.91
C LEU A 125 -12.67 8.42 -15.86
N GLY A 126 -11.95 7.37 -16.24
CA GLY A 126 -10.87 7.42 -17.23
C GLY A 126 -9.46 7.59 -16.67
N LEU A 127 -9.26 7.55 -15.35
CA LEU A 127 -7.90 7.48 -14.81
C LEU A 127 -7.29 6.12 -15.15
N CYS A 128 -6.11 6.14 -15.77
CA CYS A 128 -5.32 4.93 -16.04
C CYS A 128 -4.33 4.73 -14.88
N PRO A 129 -4.51 3.72 -14.03
CA PRO A 129 -3.58 3.39 -12.95
C PRO A 129 -2.21 3.05 -13.52
N ASP A 130 -1.15 3.45 -12.83
CA ASP A 130 0.22 3.05 -13.17
C ASP A 130 0.71 1.90 -12.26
N ILE A 131 1.91 1.42 -12.52
CA ILE A 131 2.51 0.35 -11.72
C ILE A 131 2.67 0.73 -10.25
N ASN A 132 2.84 2.02 -9.93
CA ASN A 132 2.94 2.49 -8.55
C ASN A 132 1.59 2.43 -7.85
N THR A 133 0.48 2.74 -8.57
CA THR A 133 -0.88 2.55 -8.04
C THR A 133 -1.09 1.12 -7.57
N TYR A 134 -0.79 0.15 -8.44
CA TYR A 134 -0.90 -1.28 -8.10
C TYR A 134 0.01 -1.66 -6.94
N LYS A 135 1.24 -1.18 -6.92
CA LYS A 135 2.18 -1.42 -5.83
C LYS A 135 1.65 -0.96 -4.49
N ILE A 136 1.13 0.27 -4.41
CA ILE A 136 0.60 0.84 -3.17
C ILE A 136 -0.60 0.03 -2.69
N LEU A 137 -1.57 -0.25 -3.57
CA LEU A 137 -2.81 -0.96 -3.23
C LEU A 137 -2.55 -2.42 -2.85
N ILE A 138 -1.73 -3.15 -3.61
CA ILE A 138 -1.37 -4.54 -3.32
C ILE A 138 -0.67 -4.66 -1.98
N LEU A 139 0.31 -3.78 -1.70
CA LEU A 139 1.02 -3.78 -0.42
C LEU A 139 0.10 -3.44 0.75
N ALA A 140 -0.83 -2.51 0.57
CA ALA A 140 -1.78 -2.13 1.60
C ALA A 140 -2.81 -3.25 1.86
N ALA A 141 -3.38 -3.85 0.81
CA ALA A 141 -4.32 -4.97 0.91
C ALA A 141 -3.67 -6.20 1.56
N SER A 142 -2.39 -6.47 1.24
CA SER A 142 -1.64 -7.59 1.84
C SER A 142 -1.41 -7.42 3.34
N LYS A 143 -1.26 -6.18 3.83
CA LYS A 143 -1.07 -5.92 5.27
C LYS A 143 -2.30 -6.23 6.10
N VAL A 144 -3.48 -6.03 5.54
CA VAL A 144 -4.77 -6.28 6.21
C VAL A 144 -5.39 -7.61 5.78
N ASP A 145 -4.57 -8.50 5.22
CA ASP A 145 -4.92 -9.87 4.82
C ASP A 145 -6.12 -9.96 3.83
N ARG A 146 -6.31 -8.92 2.97
CA ARG A 146 -7.32 -8.90 1.90
C ARG A 146 -6.80 -9.61 0.64
N THR A 147 -6.56 -10.91 0.78
CA THR A 147 -5.92 -11.76 -0.24
C THR A 147 -6.66 -11.74 -1.58
N ASP A 148 -7.99 -11.83 -1.57
CA ASP A 148 -8.80 -11.82 -2.80
C ASP A 148 -8.62 -10.53 -3.60
N GLU A 149 -8.53 -9.39 -2.90
CA GLU A 149 -8.32 -8.10 -3.54
C GLU A 149 -6.89 -7.95 -4.08
N VAL A 150 -5.92 -8.53 -3.38
CA VAL A 150 -4.53 -8.60 -3.87
C VAL A 150 -4.45 -9.36 -5.19
N PHE A 151 -5.14 -10.51 -5.30
CA PHE A 151 -5.22 -11.27 -6.56
C PHE A 151 -5.91 -10.47 -7.68
N ARG A 152 -7.01 -9.79 -7.38
CA ARG A 152 -7.71 -8.94 -8.36
C ARG A 152 -6.81 -7.83 -8.90
N LEU A 153 -6.17 -7.08 -8.00
CA LEU A 153 -5.27 -5.99 -8.37
C LEU A 153 -4.06 -6.49 -9.17
N LEU A 154 -3.51 -7.65 -8.80
CA LEU A 154 -2.43 -8.28 -9.54
C LEU A 154 -2.87 -8.64 -10.97
N ASN A 155 -3.99 -9.32 -11.12
CA ASN A 155 -4.52 -9.69 -12.44
C ASN A 155 -4.81 -8.45 -13.29
N ASN A 156 -5.45 -7.43 -12.72
CA ASN A 156 -5.68 -6.16 -13.41
C ASN A 156 -4.36 -5.52 -13.88
N SER A 157 -3.31 -5.58 -13.06
CA SER A 157 -1.99 -5.04 -13.43
C SER A 157 -1.38 -5.80 -14.63
N ILE A 158 -1.54 -7.13 -14.65
CA ILE A 158 -1.06 -7.98 -15.76
C ILE A 158 -1.86 -7.70 -17.04
N GLU A 159 -3.18 -7.59 -16.96
CA GLU A 159 -4.05 -7.26 -18.09
C GLU A 159 -3.74 -5.89 -18.68
N GLN A 160 -3.28 -4.95 -17.88
CA GLN A 160 -2.78 -3.63 -18.31
C GLN A 160 -1.37 -3.69 -18.92
N GLY A 161 -0.75 -4.87 -19.02
CA GLY A 161 0.57 -5.08 -19.60
C GLY A 161 1.74 -4.82 -18.64
N TYR A 162 1.48 -4.59 -17.37
CA TYR A 162 2.55 -4.43 -16.38
C TYR A 162 3.13 -5.79 -16.00
N LYS A 163 4.47 -5.85 -15.89
CA LYS A 163 5.16 -7.01 -15.32
C LYS A 163 5.17 -6.88 -13.80
N PRO A 164 4.52 -7.79 -13.06
CA PRO A 164 4.52 -7.72 -11.61
C PRO A 164 5.94 -7.85 -11.05
N PHE A 165 6.25 -7.03 -10.05
CA PHE A 165 7.51 -7.17 -9.33
C PHE A 165 7.52 -8.48 -8.53
N PRO A 166 8.66 -9.19 -8.43
CA PRO A 166 8.77 -10.40 -7.60
C PRO A 166 8.32 -10.21 -6.15
N SER A 167 8.44 -8.99 -5.62
CA SER A 167 7.96 -8.65 -4.28
C SER A 167 6.43 -8.75 -4.13
N PHE A 168 5.63 -8.60 -5.19
CA PHE A 168 4.18 -8.77 -5.11
C PHE A 168 3.82 -10.22 -4.82
N TYR A 169 4.48 -11.15 -5.53
CA TYR A 169 4.31 -12.57 -5.28
C TYR A 169 4.68 -12.96 -3.84
N ALA A 170 5.77 -12.40 -3.32
CA ALA A 170 6.17 -12.61 -1.95
C ALA A 170 5.07 -12.22 -0.93
N HIS A 171 4.40 -11.09 -1.14
CA HIS A 171 3.32 -10.64 -0.24
C HIS A 171 2.09 -11.52 -0.31
N ILE A 172 1.71 -11.98 -1.53
CA ILE A 172 0.59 -12.91 -1.71
C ILE A 172 0.87 -14.24 -1.06
N ILE A 173 2.04 -14.82 -1.36
CA ILE A 173 2.49 -16.07 -0.74
C ILE A 173 2.46 -15.94 0.78
N LYS A 174 2.97 -14.84 1.33
CA LYS A 174 2.92 -14.58 2.78
C LYS A 174 1.49 -14.53 3.33
N GLY A 175 0.57 -13.86 2.62
CA GLY A 175 -0.83 -13.77 3.03
C GLY A 175 -1.52 -15.14 3.04
N LEU A 176 -1.33 -15.93 1.98
CA LEU A 176 -1.86 -17.30 1.90
C LEU A 176 -1.34 -18.18 3.03
N CYS A 177 -0.05 -18.03 3.35
CA CYS A 177 0.59 -18.77 4.41
C CYS A 177 0.07 -18.45 5.79
N LYS A 178 -0.14 -17.17 6.08
CA LYS A 178 -0.74 -16.75 7.36
C LYS A 178 -2.14 -17.32 7.56
N LYS A 179 -2.89 -17.55 6.47
CA LYS A 179 -4.21 -18.17 6.49
C LYS A 179 -4.17 -19.70 6.53
N GLY A 180 -2.98 -20.32 6.52
CA GLY A 180 -2.81 -21.77 6.44
C GLY A 180 -3.14 -22.37 5.06
N GLN A 181 -3.31 -21.53 4.03
CA GLN A 181 -3.62 -21.91 2.65
C GLN A 181 -2.31 -22.27 1.91
N PHE A 182 -1.63 -23.33 2.35
CA PHE A 182 -0.29 -23.67 1.84
C PHE A 182 -0.35 -24.18 0.39
N ASP A 183 -1.34 -25.00 0.06
CA ASP A 183 -1.47 -25.55 -1.30
C ASP A 183 -1.80 -24.47 -2.32
N ASP A 184 -2.60 -23.47 -1.96
CA ASP A 184 -2.85 -22.28 -2.78
C ASP A 184 -1.56 -21.48 -2.99
N ALA A 185 -0.74 -21.33 -1.95
CA ALA A 185 0.54 -20.65 -2.03
C ALA A 185 1.53 -21.36 -2.95
N PHE A 186 1.60 -22.68 -2.94
CA PHE A 186 2.45 -23.48 -3.82
C PHE A 186 1.96 -23.45 -5.27
N SER A 187 0.64 -23.58 -5.47
CA SER A 187 0.01 -23.43 -6.79
C SER A 187 0.32 -22.08 -7.40
N PHE A 188 0.13 -21.01 -6.63
CA PHE A 188 0.41 -19.64 -7.05
C PHE A 188 1.90 -19.41 -7.38
N PHE A 189 2.81 -20.01 -6.59
CA PHE A 189 4.24 -19.98 -6.90
C PHE A 189 4.56 -20.72 -8.21
N GLY A 190 3.90 -21.85 -8.47
CA GLY A 190 4.01 -22.58 -9.74
C GLY A 190 3.54 -21.74 -10.93
N GLU A 191 2.37 -21.10 -10.81
CA GLU A 191 1.84 -20.19 -11.85
C GLU A 191 2.78 -19.02 -12.12
N MET A 192 3.37 -18.43 -11.08
CA MET A 192 4.35 -17.37 -11.20
C MET A 192 5.50 -17.79 -12.13
N LYS A 193 6.04 -19.00 -11.93
CA LYS A 193 7.14 -19.55 -12.77
C LYS A 193 6.69 -19.81 -14.21
N ILE A 194 5.50 -20.40 -14.39
CA ILE A 194 4.92 -20.69 -15.72
C ILE A 194 4.72 -19.38 -16.52
N LYS A 195 4.28 -18.31 -15.86
CA LYS A 195 4.12 -16.98 -16.48
C LYS A 195 5.45 -16.26 -16.74
N GLY A 196 6.60 -16.89 -16.48
CA GLY A 196 7.93 -16.34 -16.74
C GLY A 196 8.40 -15.28 -15.71
N HIS A 197 7.76 -15.23 -14.55
CA HIS A 197 8.18 -14.34 -13.48
C HIS A 197 9.17 -15.06 -12.56
N ALA A 198 10.47 -14.73 -12.71
CA ALA A 198 11.53 -15.35 -11.92
C ALA A 198 11.36 -15.07 -10.42
N PRO A 199 11.27 -16.12 -9.57
CA PRO A 199 11.28 -15.94 -8.12
C PRO A 199 12.58 -15.32 -7.65
N ASN A 200 12.53 -14.49 -6.62
CA ASN A 200 13.72 -13.95 -6.00
C ASN A 200 14.00 -14.63 -4.65
N ARG A 201 15.13 -14.28 -4.05
CA ARG A 201 15.55 -14.81 -2.74
C ARG A 201 14.48 -14.66 -1.67
N LEU A 202 13.72 -13.55 -1.68
CA LEU A 202 12.67 -13.31 -0.68
C LEU A 202 11.54 -14.33 -0.80
N VAL A 203 11.08 -14.63 -2.02
CA VAL A 203 10.01 -15.61 -2.27
C VAL A 203 10.42 -16.99 -1.77
N TYR A 204 11.64 -17.46 -2.11
CA TYR A 204 12.14 -18.76 -1.64
C TYR A 204 12.28 -18.81 -0.12
N THR A 205 12.87 -17.78 0.49
CA THR A 205 12.99 -17.70 1.96
C THR A 205 11.62 -17.80 2.64
N MET A 206 10.60 -17.20 2.06
CA MET A 206 9.24 -17.29 2.59
C MET A 206 8.67 -18.70 2.44
N LEU A 207 8.79 -19.32 1.25
CA LEU A 207 8.33 -20.69 1.00
C LEU A 207 9.00 -21.69 1.96
N ILE A 208 10.31 -21.60 2.13
CA ILE A 208 11.06 -22.47 3.05
C ILE A 208 10.57 -22.30 4.50
N THR A 209 10.42 -21.04 4.93
CA THR A 209 9.94 -20.76 6.29
C THR A 209 8.53 -21.31 6.52
N MET A 210 7.67 -21.20 5.52
CA MET A 210 6.30 -21.73 5.57
C MET A 210 6.25 -23.24 5.61
N CYS A 211 7.01 -23.89 4.74
CA CYS A 211 7.13 -25.33 4.75
C CYS A 211 7.59 -25.81 6.14
N GLY A 212 8.51 -25.06 6.77
CA GLY A 212 8.93 -25.30 8.14
C GLY A 212 7.77 -25.25 9.16
N HIS A 213 6.94 -24.19 9.09
CA HIS A 213 5.77 -24.06 9.96
C HIS A 213 4.69 -25.10 9.69
N ALA A 214 4.57 -25.58 8.45
CA ALA A 214 3.62 -26.59 8.04
C ALA A 214 4.12 -28.03 8.25
N GLY A 215 5.34 -28.23 8.75
CA GLY A 215 5.96 -29.57 8.88
C GLY A 215 6.36 -30.22 7.54
N ARG A 216 6.35 -29.45 6.44
CA ARG A 216 6.62 -29.92 5.06
C ARG A 216 8.12 -29.78 4.74
N PHE A 217 8.98 -30.41 5.53
CA PHE A 217 10.44 -30.21 5.47
C PHE A 217 11.11 -30.74 4.21
N VAL A 218 10.50 -31.71 3.53
CA VAL A 218 11.02 -32.22 2.25
C VAL A 218 10.82 -31.18 1.14
N GLU A 219 9.65 -30.56 1.10
CA GLU A 219 9.38 -29.47 0.16
C GLU A 219 10.27 -28.24 0.46
N ALA A 220 10.49 -27.95 1.75
CA ALA A 220 11.44 -26.90 2.15
C ALA A 220 12.86 -27.19 1.64
N ALA A 221 13.32 -28.45 1.71
CA ALA A 221 14.61 -28.86 1.16
C ALA A 221 14.66 -28.71 -0.36
N ASN A 222 13.59 -29.07 -1.08
CA ASN A 222 13.52 -28.89 -2.53
C ASN A 222 13.61 -27.41 -2.93
N TYR A 223 12.90 -26.52 -2.23
CA TYR A 223 12.99 -25.07 -2.48
C TYR A 223 14.37 -24.50 -2.15
N LEU A 224 15.03 -25.03 -1.12
CA LEU A 224 16.39 -24.63 -0.76
C LEU A 224 17.39 -24.98 -1.88
N VAL A 225 17.28 -26.19 -2.46
CA VAL A 225 18.11 -26.62 -3.59
C VAL A 225 17.79 -25.80 -4.84
N GLU A 226 16.52 -25.70 -5.22
CA GLU A 226 16.09 -24.91 -6.40
C GLU A 226 16.60 -23.47 -6.32
N MET A 227 16.52 -22.84 -5.13
CA MET A 227 17.01 -21.49 -4.90
C MET A 227 18.51 -21.37 -5.23
N THR A 228 19.32 -22.33 -4.80
CA THR A 228 20.78 -22.33 -5.04
C THR A 228 21.13 -22.63 -6.49
N GLU A 229 20.39 -23.51 -7.17
CA GLU A 229 20.55 -23.78 -8.61
C GLU A 229 20.30 -22.54 -9.47
N LEU A 230 19.43 -21.62 -8.99
CA LEU A 230 19.19 -20.33 -9.62
C LEU A 230 20.22 -19.25 -9.23
N GLY A 231 21.28 -19.62 -8.50
CA GLY A 231 22.31 -18.68 -8.05
C GLY A 231 21.86 -17.73 -6.93
N LEU A 232 20.73 -18.03 -6.27
CA LEU A 232 20.21 -17.24 -5.15
C LEU A 232 20.77 -17.78 -3.83
N ALA A 233 21.65 -17.04 -3.16
CA ALA A 233 22.26 -17.46 -1.91
C ALA A 233 21.25 -17.54 -0.77
N PRO A 234 21.02 -18.74 -0.15
CA PRO A 234 20.17 -18.88 1.03
C PRO A 234 20.76 -18.19 2.25
N ILE A 235 19.90 -17.78 3.19
CA ILE A 235 20.34 -17.36 4.52
C ILE A 235 20.50 -18.57 5.44
N SER A 236 21.40 -18.50 6.43
CA SER A 236 21.66 -19.61 7.36
C SER A 236 20.38 -20.16 7.99
N ARG A 237 19.44 -19.30 8.35
CA ARG A 237 18.14 -19.70 8.91
C ARG A 237 17.35 -20.66 8.02
N CYS A 238 17.51 -20.61 6.69
CA CYS A 238 16.83 -21.55 5.79
C CYS A 238 17.39 -22.96 5.95
N PHE A 239 18.71 -23.09 6.14
CA PHE A 239 19.36 -24.37 6.42
C PHE A 239 18.94 -24.91 7.78
N ASP A 240 18.93 -24.07 8.83
CA ASP A 240 18.51 -24.45 10.17
C ASP A 240 17.09 -25.03 10.18
N ILE A 241 16.12 -24.32 9.56
CA ILE A 241 14.72 -24.76 9.46
C ILE A 241 14.61 -26.14 8.79
N VAL A 242 15.32 -26.33 7.68
CA VAL A 242 15.26 -27.59 6.92
C VAL A 242 15.93 -28.72 7.67
N THR A 243 17.13 -28.50 8.19
CA THR A 243 17.95 -29.52 8.84
C THR A 243 17.32 -30.01 10.14
N ASP A 244 16.90 -29.04 11.00
CA ASP A 244 16.27 -29.39 12.29
C ASP A 244 14.92 -30.07 12.07
N GLY A 245 14.13 -29.56 11.11
CA GLY A 245 12.86 -30.17 10.76
C GLY A 245 12.98 -31.60 10.22
N LEU A 246 13.94 -31.86 9.34
CA LEU A 246 14.22 -33.20 8.81
C LEU A 246 14.69 -34.16 9.93
N LYS A 247 15.54 -33.69 10.84
CA LYS A 247 15.98 -34.48 12.01
C LYS A 247 14.78 -34.84 12.90
N ASN A 248 13.94 -33.88 13.20
CA ASN A 248 12.75 -34.08 14.05
C ASN A 248 11.73 -35.05 13.42
N CYS A 249 11.70 -35.15 12.08
CA CYS A 249 10.87 -36.12 11.35
C CYS A 249 11.58 -37.47 11.10
N GLY A 250 12.72 -37.72 11.71
CA GLY A 250 13.48 -38.99 11.56
C GLY A 250 14.20 -39.14 10.21
N LYS A 251 14.26 -38.07 9.38
CA LYS A 251 14.92 -38.11 8.05
C LYS A 251 16.40 -37.67 8.15
N HIS A 252 17.15 -38.36 9.00
CA HIS A 252 18.54 -38.01 9.36
C HIS A 252 19.49 -38.00 8.16
N ASP A 253 19.32 -38.94 7.20
CA ASP A 253 20.16 -38.96 6.01
C ASP A 253 19.98 -37.74 5.11
N LEU A 254 18.73 -37.29 4.94
CA LEU A 254 18.47 -36.04 4.19
C LEU A 254 19.01 -34.83 4.95
N ALA A 255 18.83 -34.76 6.26
CA ALA A 255 19.39 -33.68 7.06
C ALA A 255 20.91 -33.58 6.90
N LYS A 256 21.62 -34.70 6.98
CA LYS A 256 23.07 -34.76 6.78
C LYS A 256 23.51 -34.32 5.39
N ARG A 257 22.75 -34.67 4.37
CA ARG A 257 23.00 -34.20 3.00
C ARG A 257 22.85 -32.67 2.87
N ILE A 258 21.85 -32.09 3.51
CA ILE A 258 21.64 -30.62 3.52
C ILE A 258 22.77 -29.90 4.27
N GLU A 259 23.24 -30.46 5.40
CA GLU A 259 24.41 -29.93 6.12
C GLU A 259 25.68 -29.94 5.27
N GLN A 260 25.94 -31.04 4.56
CA GLN A 260 27.05 -31.14 3.63
C GLN A 260 26.93 -30.15 2.48
N PHE A 261 25.72 -29.96 1.98
CA PHE A 261 25.41 -28.97 0.94
C PHE A 261 25.71 -27.55 1.41
N GLU A 262 25.30 -27.17 2.63
CA GLU A 262 25.61 -25.87 3.20
C GLU A 262 27.13 -25.62 3.30
N VAL A 263 27.89 -26.63 3.79
CA VAL A 263 29.35 -26.53 3.89
C VAL A 263 29.99 -26.34 2.53
N SER A 264 29.47 -27.02 1.49
CA SER A 264 29.99 -26.88 0.13
C SER A 264 29.77 -25.48 -0.44
N LEU A 265 28.62 -24.84 -0.16
CA LEU A 265 28.32 -23.50 -0.61
C LEU A 265 29.14 -22.40 0.09
N ARG A 266 29.58 -22.64 1.32
CA ARG A 266 30.42 -21.68 2.06
C ARG A 266 31.90 -21.70 1.62
N ARG A 267 32.29 -22.70 0.83
CA ARG A 267 33.66 -22.86 0.34
C ARG A 267 33.91 -22.22 -1.05
N VAL A 268 32.84 -21.84 -1.71
CA VAL A 268 32.85 -21.11 -3.00
C VAL A 268 32.68 -19.61 -2.73
#